data_8763412c55ea13a85d9d65b303393015
#
_entry.id   8763412c55ea13a85d9d65b303393015
#
_cell.length_a   1.000
_cell.length_b   1.000
_cell.length_c   1.000
_cell.angle_alpha   90.00
_cell.angle_beta   90.00
_cell.angle_gamma   90.00
#
_symmetry.space_group_name_H-M   'P 1'
#
loop_
_entity.id
_entity.type
_entity.pdbx_description
1 polymer ?
#
loop_
_entity_poly.entity_id
_entity_poly.type
_entity_poly.pdbx_seq_one_letter_code
_entity_poly.pdbx_strand_id
1 'polypeptide(L)'
;MKYFKFLIFIILIFTNFINASALIGPNDEIKIKKIEIYLNQNYANTDTTTYPLTKGMLNNTLSNKSYDVDHILYRQKVNSVFENETKRHEIKLNVFSEILPVRNIDDAWNGKNSLSYQISYQGNNLTYQFKISSYENRVNKTDYHFDESYIAYTNWNLVFGFGSLNRWWGPTHNNNLILSNFARPSPGVFVQSLSGFEFDGLLSFIGKTNFSLFVNRLESNRAVPNPYLIGSRMTFIPFNNLQIGFTRTMMIGGENRKENGDILIKAFFGALEGADNIVGSNERTDLNSFEHDPSNQIAAIDVKYDFLFKNNLISFYVQK
;
A
#
# COMPACT_ATOMS: atom_id res chain seq x y z
N MET A 1 13.63 -34.93 3.16
CA MET A 1 13.02 -35.07 4.49
C MET A 1 13.71 -34.22 5.60
N LYS A 2 15.02 -34.04 5.62
CA LYS A 2 15.69 -33.20 6.65
C LYS A 2 15.29 -31.72 6.62
N TYR A 3 15.16 -31.11 5.43
CA TYR A 3 14.79 -29.70 5.28
C TYR A 3 13.33 -29.40 5.60
N PHE A 4 12.45 -30.37 5.40
CA PHE A 4 11.02 -30.23 5.74
C PHE A 4 10.78 -30.17 7.26
N LYS A 5 11.55 -30.96 8.03
CA LYS A 5 11.53 -30.92 9.50
C LYS A 5 12.12 -29.62 10.06
N PHE A 6 13.11 -29.04 9.37
CA PHE A 6 13.72 -27.75 9.77
C PHE A 6 12.75 -26.58 9.49
N LEU A 7 12.00 -26.65 8.40
CA LEU A 7 10.97 -25.65 8.08
C LEU A 7 9.82 -25.68 9.10
N ILE A 8 9.37 -26.86 9.52
CA ILE A 8 8.35 -27.01 10.57
C ILE A 8 8.88 -26.53 11.93
N PHE A 9 10.15 -26.74 12.24
CA PHE A 9 10.77 -26.28 13.50
C PHE A 9 10.90 -24.75 13.54
N ILE A 10 11.15 -24.10 12.42
CA ILE A 10 11.15 -22.62 12.32
C ILE A 10 9.74 -22.06 12.54
N ILE A 11 8.70 -22.72 12.03
CA ILE A 11 7.30 -22.29 12.20
C ILE A 11 6.85 -22.40 13.68
N LEU A 12 7.39 -23.34 14.45
CA LEU A 12 6.99 -23.58 15.84
C LEU A 12 7.68 -22.67 16.89
N ILE A 13 8.75 -21.96 16.53
CA ILE A 13 9.47 -21.08 17.48
C ILE A 13 8.84 -19.69 17.63
N PHE A 14 7.90 -19.29 16.75
CA PHE A 14 7.40 -17.92 16.67
C PHE A 14 5.92 -17.74 17.07
N THR A 15 5.51 -18.29 18.20
CA THR A 15 4.23 -17.98 18.81
C THR A 15 4.33 -16.82 19.82
N ASN A 16 4.71 -15.64 19.35
CA ASN A 16 4.41 -14.43 20.11
C ASN A 16 3.06 -13.89 19.60
N PHE A 17 2.10 -13.84 20.52
CA PHE A 17 0.75 -13.32 20.27
C PHE A 17 0.80 -11.82 19.97
N ILE A 18 0.95 -11.46 18.71
CA ILE A 18 0.78 -10.11 18.21
C ILE A 18 -0.56 -10.08 17.49
N ASN A 19 -1.43 -9.15 17.86
CA ASN A 19 -2.75 -8.99 17.23
C ASN A 19 -2.62 -8.85 15.71
N ALA A 20 -3.44 -9.59 14.98
CA ALA A 20 -3.44 -9.59 13.53
C ALA A 20 -3.69 -8.20 12.94
N SER A 21 -3.07 -7.96 11.81
CA SER A 21 -3.22 -6.73 11.05
C SER A 21 -4.21 -6.93 9.91
N ALA A 22 -5.40 -6.39 10.02
CA ALA A 22 -6.22 -6.14 8.85
C ALA A 22 -5.62 -4.98 8.06
N LEU A 23 -5.56 -5.14 6.75
CA LEU A 23 -5.20 -4.07 5.84
C LEU A 23 -6.46 -3.29 5.46
N ILE A 24 -6.40 -1.96 5.61
CA ILE A 24 -7.47 -1.05 5.14
C ILE A 24 -7.00 -0.46 3.82
N GLY A 25 -7.62 -0.92 2.74
CA GLY A 25 -7.35 -0.41 1.40
C GLY A 25 -7.88 1.02 1.19
N PRO A 26 -7.48 1.65 0.08
CA PRO A 26 -7.89 3.02 -0.26
C PRO A 26 -9.32 3.11 -0.86
N ASN A 27 -10.24 2.23 -0.49
CA ASN A 27 -11.53 2.09 -1.18
C ASN A 27 -12.74 2.61 -0.38
N ASP A 28 -12.51 3.48 0.60
CA ASP A 28 -13.59 4.07 1.40
C ASP A 28 -13.19 5.48 1.89
N GLU A 29 -13.36 6.48 1.04
CA GLU A 29 -13.00 7.87 1.31
C GLU A 29 -13.69 8.42 2.56
N ILE A 30 -14.97 8.11 2.76
CA ILE A 30 -15.73 8.59 3.92
C ILE A 30 -15.13 8.02 5.20
N LYS A 31 -14.77 6.73 5.19
CA LYS A 31 -14.15 6.06 6.31
C LYS A 31 -12.74 6.60 6.58
N ILE A 32 -11.97 6.81 5.52
CA ILE A 32 -10.63 7.40 5.58
C ILE A 32 -10.69 8.80 6.18
N LYS A 33 -11.53 9.68 5.67
CA LYS A 33 -11.71 11.04 6.19
C LYS A 33 -12.13 11.06 7.67
N LYS A 34 -13.04 10.16 8.08
CA LYS A 34 -13.42 10.04 9.49
C LYS A 34 -12.24 9.59 10.36
N ILE A 35 -11.43 8.64 9.87
CA ILE A 35 -10.21 8.19 10.55
C ILE A 35 -9.25 9.35 10.69
N GLU A 36 -8.99 10.10 9.64
CA GLU A 36 -8.07 11.25 9.65
C GLU A 36 -8.53 12.36 10.61
N ILE A 37 -9.80 12.74 10.60
CA ILE A 37 -10.35 13.72 11.53
C ILE A 37 -10.14 13.26 12.97
N TYR A 38 -10.45 12.01 13.26
CA TYR A 38 -10.26 11.43 14.59
C TYR A 38 -8.77 11.43 15.00
N LEU A 39 -7.87 11.02 14.12
CA LEU A 39 -6.44 11.02 14.40
C LEU A 39 -5.93 12.42 14.71
N ASN A 40 -6.40 13.42 13.98
CA ASN A 40 -6.02 14.81 14.21
C ASN A 40 -6.62 15.39 15.51
N GLN A 41 -7.87 15.04 15.85
CA GLN A 41 -8.48 15.44 17.13
C GLN A 41 -7.73 14.89 18.34
N ASN A 42 -7.10 13.73 18.20
CA ASN A 42 -6.38 13.07 19.29
C ASN A 42 -4.86 13.24 19.18
N TYR A 43 -4.38 14.14 18.32
CA TYR A 43 -2.94 14.38 18.08
C TYR A 43 -2.18 13.08 17.80
N ALA A 44 -2.78 12.24 17.00
CA ALA A 44 -2.25 10.93 16.72
C ALA A 44 -1.09 10.99 15.74
N ASN A 45 0.01 10.41 16.14
CA ASN A 45 1.21 10.28 15.32
C ASN A 45 1.08 9.04 14.42
N THR A 46 0.30 9.14 13.33
CA THR A 46 0.01 8.02 12.43
C THR A 46 0.08 8.45 10.98
N ASP A 47 0.70 7.60 10.15
CA ASP A 47 0.77 7.80 8.71
C ASP A 47 -0.62 7.64 8.07
N THR A 48 -1.09 8.68 7.41
CA THR A 48 -2.35 8.70 6.65
C THR A 48 -2.12 8.90 5.15
N THR A 49 -0.88 8.81 4.69
CA THR A 49 -0.48 9.04 3.30
C THR A 49 -0.07 7.75 2.57
N THR A 50 -0.05 6.61 3.27
CA THR A 50 0.39 5.31 2.74
C THR A 50 -0.68 4.25 2.91
N TYR A 51 -1.40 3.95 1.85
CA TYR A 51 -2.41 2.88 1.84
C TYR A 51 -1.89 1.63 1.12
N PRO A 52 -2.26 0.43 1.60
CA PRO A 52 -3.21 0.15 2.68
C PRO A 52 -2.66 0.50 4.07
N LEU A 53 -3.52 1.02 4.95
CA LEU A 53 -3.22 1.20 6.36
C LEU A 53 -3.28 -0.14 7.10
N THR A 54 -2.53 -0.25 8.19
CA THR A 54 -2.57 -1.43 9.05
C THR A 54 -3.35 -1.16 10.35
N LYS A 55 -3.91 -2.23 10.92
CA LYS A 55 -4.53 -2.14 12.26
C LYS A 55 -3.57 -1.63 13.33
N GLY A 56 -2.29 -2.03 13.25
CA GLY A 56 -1.26 -1.59 14.21
C GLY A 56 -1.04 -0.09 14.20
N MET A 57 -1.08 0.54 13.02
CA MET A 57 -1.00 2.01 12.90
C MET A 57 -2.14 2.70 13.65
N LEU A 58 -3.36 2.14 13.59
CA LEU A 58 -4.52 2.71 14.25
C LEU A 58 -4.61 2.37 15.73
N ASN A 59 -4.21 1.16 16.14
CA ASN A 59 -4.27 0.73 17.54
C ASN A 59 -3.34 1.54 18.45
N ASN A 60 -2.15 1.89 18.00
CA ASN A 60 -1.23 2.72 18.79
C ASN A 60 -1.81 4.10 19.10
N THR A 61 -2.68 4.58 18.24
CA THR A 61 -3.40 5.83 18.41
C THR A 61 -4.53 5.72 19.41
N LEU A 62 -5.19 4.56 19.47
CA LEU A 62 -6.30 4.29 20.39
C LEU A 62 -5.87 4.05 21.83
N SER A 63 -4.57 3.84 22.07
CA SER A 63 -4.02 3.64 23.42
C SER A 63 -3.81 4.93 24.18
N ASN A 64 -3.79 6.09 23.54
CA ASN A 64 -3.66 7.38 24.17
C ASN A 64 -4.97 7.81 24.85
N LYS A 65 -4.86 8.09 26.14
CA LYS A 65 -5.93 8.27 27.10
C LYS A 65 -6.75 9.55 26.86
N SER A 66 -7.88 9.43 26.21
CA SER A 66 -8.96 10.40 26.41
C SER A 66 -10.25 9.64 26.73
N TYR A 67 -10.95 10.09 27.77
CA TYR A 67 -12.21 9.49 28.23
C TYR A 67 -13.44 10.22 27.68
N ASP A 68 -13.30 10.88 26.54
CA ASP A 68 -14.42 11.54 25.88
C ASP A 68 -15.36 10.50 25.23
N VAL A 69 -16.67 10.75 25.31
CA VAL A 69 -17.72 9.86 24.76
C VAL A 69 -17.51 9.63 23.26
N ASP A 70 -17.12 10.66 22.52
CA ASP A 70 -16.84 10.58 21.08
C ASP A 70 -15.65 9.68 20.81
N HIS A 71 -14.64 9.68 21.67
CA HIS A 71 -13.50 8.79 21.63
C HIS A 71 -13.90 7.33 21.83
N ILE A 72 -14.77 7.06 22.80
CA ILE A 72 -15.25 5.71 23.10
C ILE A 72 -16.07 5.16 21.93
N LEU A 73 -16.99 5.96 21.38
CA LEU A 73 -17.81 5.58 20.23
C LEU A 73 -16.96 5.33 18.97
N TYR A 74 -15.96 6.16 18.74
CA TYR A 74 -15.06 5.98 17.61
C TYR A 74 -14.18 4.74 17.80
N ARG A 75 -13.63 4.54 19.01
CA ARG A 75 -12.85 3.35 19.34
C ARG A 75 -13.68 2.08 19.15
N GLN A 76 -14.93 2.08 19.58
CA GLN A 76 -15.87 0.97 19.32
C GLN A 76 -16.07 0.76 17.83
N LYS A 77 -16.23 1.83 17.05
CA LYS A 77 -16.43 1.76 15.62
C LYS A 77 -15.17 1.30 14.86
N VAL A 78 -13.99 1.76 15.26
CA VAL A 78 -12.71 1.26 14.72
C VAL A 78 -12.51 -0.19 15.15
N ASN A 79 -12.74 -0.53 16.40
CA ASN A 79 -12.65 -1.91 16.89
C ASN A 79 -13.65 -2.82 16.17
N SER A 80 -14.87 -2.38 15.89
CA SER A 80 -15.86 -3.19 15.15
C SER A 80 -15.43 -3.50 13.72
N VAL A 81 -14.59 -2.66 13.13
CA VAL A 81 -13.96 -2.94 11.82
C VAL A 81 -12.85 -3.98 11.95
N PHE A 82 -12.24 -4.08 13.16
CA PHE A 82 -11.08 -4.89 13.45
C PHE A 82 -11.33 -5.96 14.52
N GLU A 83 -12.60 -6.21 14.89
CA GLU A 83 -12.92 -7.18 15.94
C GLU A 83 -12.34 -8.56 15.64
N ASN A 84 -11.92 -9.19 16.72
CA ASN A 84 -11.15 -10.43 16.78
C ASN A 84 -11.78 -11.55 15.95
N GLU A 85 -10.92 -12.25 15.16
CA GLU A 85 -11.21 -13.51 14.47
C GLU A 85 -12.55 -13.56 13.74
N THR A 86 -12.84 -12.57 12.91
CA THR A 86 -14.10 -12.54 12.16
C THR A 86 -13.91 -12.99 10.73
N LYS A 87 -14.70 -14.00 10.35
CA LYS A 87 -14.98 -14.25 8.93
C LYS A 87 -16.07 -13.27 8.50
N ARG A 88 -15.78 -12.53 7.44
CA ARG A 88 -16.73 -11.60 6.86
C ARG A 88 -17.00 -11.97 5.40
N HIS A 89 -18.28 -11.94 5.05
CA HIS A 89 -18.74 -12.10 3.67
C HIS A 89 -19.35 -10.78 3.22
N GLU A 90 -18.98 -10.31 2.05
CA GLU A 90 -19.50 -9.07 1.49
C GLU A 90 -19.87 -9.28 0.03
N ILE A 91 -21.05 -8.79 -0.35
CA ILE A 91 -21.48 -8.68 -1.74
C ILE A 91 -21.61 -7.20 -2.04
N LYS A 92 -20.91 -6.73 -3.08
CA LYS A 92 -20.96 -5.34 -3.51
C LYS A 92 -21.43 -5.26 -4.96
N LEU A 93 -22.49 -4.48 -5.17
CA LEU A 93 -23.00 -4.13 -6.49
C LEU A 93 -22.72 -2.64 -6.71
N ASN A 94 -21.99 -2.30 -7.76
CA ASN A 94 -21.78 -0.95 -8.20
C ASN A 94 -22.50 -0.74 -9.53
N VAL A 95 -23.27 0.35 -9.62
CA VAL A 95 -23.99 0.72 -10.82
C VAL A 95 -23.68 2.18 -11.12
N PHE A 96 -23.11 2.43 -12.29
CA PHE A 96 -22.73 3.77 -12.75
C PHE A 96 -23.41 4.07 -14.07
N SER A 97 -23.80 5.33 -14.27
CA SER A 97 -24.34 5.81 -15.56
C SER A 97 -23.25 5.80 -16.63
N GLU A 98 -22.01 6.15 -16.25
CA GLU A 98 -20.85 6.24 -17.12
C GLU A 98 -19.58 5.80 -16.40
N ILE A 99 -18.53 5.45 -17.15
CA ILE A 99 -17.21 5.17 -16.62
C ILE A 99 -16.56 6.49 -16.23
N LEU A 100 -16.13 6.63 -14.97
CA LEU A 100 -15.47 7.83 -14.49
C LEU A 100 -14.09 7.97 -15.16
N PRO A 101 -13.81 9.10 -15.83
CA PRO A 101 -12.50 9.31 -16.48
C PRO A 101 -11.38 9.60 -15.46
N VAL A 102 -11.74 10.14 -14.30
CA VAL A 102 -10.80 10.43 -13.19
C VAL A 102 -11.27 9.68 -11.97
N ARG A 103 -10.33 9.06 -11.24
CA ARG A 103 -10.61 8.23 -10.07
C ARG A 103 -9.99 8.82 -8.83
N ASN A 104 -10.79 8.85 -7.79
CA ASN A 104 -10.36 9.21 -6.44
C ASN A 104 -9.83 7.99 -5.69
N ILE A 105 -9.40 8.21 -4.46
CA ILE A 105 -8.96 7.16 -3.53
C ILE A 105 -10.02 6.06 -3.34
N ASP A 106 -11.30 6.41 -3.43
CA ASP A 106 -12.45 5.51 -3.30
C ASP A 106 -12.73 4.65 -4.52
N ASP A 107 -12.33 5.15 -5.69
CA ASP A 107 -12.73 4.53 -6.94
C ASP A 107 -11.83 3.34 -7.23
N ALA A 108 -12.34 2.13 -7.02
CA ALA A 108 -11.71 0.94 -7.53
C ALA A 108 -11.71 0.97 -9.07
N TRP A 109 -10.74 0.28 -9.68
CA TRP A 109 -10.73 0.08 -11.12
C TRP A 109 -11.94 -0.77 -11.52
N ASN A 110 -12.92 -0.16 -12.19
CA ASN A 110 -14.19 -0.78 -12.51
C ASN A 110 -14.58 -0.51 -13.97
N GLY A 111 -15.35 -1.42 -14.54
CA GLY A 111 -16.19 -1.14 -15.66
C GLY A 111 -17.42 -0.28 -15.26
N LYS A 112 -18.40 -0.15 -16.18
CA LYS A 112 -19.61 0.64 -15.92
C LYS A 112 -20.41 0.09 -14.73
N ASN A 113 -20.65 -1.21 -14.70
CA ASN A 113 -21.32 -1.91 -13.62
C ASN A 113 -20.43 -3.04 -13.10
N SER A 114 -20.50 -3.34 -11.83
CA SER A 114 -19.75 -4.43 -11.28
C SER A 114 -20.48 -5.17 -10.18
N LEU A 115 -20.30 -6.48 -10.14
CA LEU A 115 -20.70 -7.35 -9.04
C LEU A 115 -19.46 -7.99 -8.46
N SER A 116 -19.28 -7.89 -7.15
CA SER A 116 -18.18 -8.55 -6.45
C SER A 116 -18.66 -9.32 -5.24
N TYR A 117 -17.98 -10.43 -4.96
CA TYR A 117 -18.10 -11.20 -3.75
C TYR A 117 -16.74 -11.28 -3.08
N GLN A 118 -16.72 -11.00 -1.79
CA GLN A 118 -15.51 -11.02 -0.99
C GLN A 118 -15.72 -11.86 0.26
N ILE A 119 -14.74 -12.70 0.57
CA ILE A 119 -14.59 -13.36 1.86
C ILE A 119 -13.28 -12.88 2.48
N SER A 120 -13.33 -12.48 3.73
CA SER A 120 -12.15 -12.09 4.48
C SER A 120 -12.10 -12.76 5.83
N TYR A 121 -10.90 -13.03 6.30
CA TYR A 121 -10.61 -13.55 7.62
C TYR A 121 -9.51 -12.73 8.26
N GLN A 122 -9.71 -12.43 9.52
CA GLN A 122 -8.77 -11.71 10.34
C GLN A 122 -8.52 -12.49 11.62
N GLY A 123 -7.39 -13.15 11.69
CA GLY A 123 -6.92 -13.87 12.88
C GLY A 123 -5.77 -13.13 13.59
N ASN A 124 -5.13 -13.75 14.56
CA ASN A 124 -4.10 -13.11 15.38
C ASN A 124 -2.84 -12.69 14.59
N ASN A 125 -2.33 -13.54 13.73
CA ASN A 125 -1.15 -13.26 12.91
C ASN A 125 -1.40 -13.43 11.42
N LEU A 126 -2.51 -14.09 11.07
CA LEU A 126 -2.87 -14.40 9.69
C LEU A 126 -4.12 -13.63 9.30
N THR A 127 -4.04 -12.92 8.20
CA THR A 127 -5.19 -12.24 7.58
C THR A 127 -5.23 -12.64 6.12
N TYR A 128 -6.41 -12.94 5.60
CA TYR A 128 -6.58 -13.11 4.17
C TYR A 128 -7.89 -12.48 3.69
N GLN A 129 -7.88 -12.10 2.44
CA GLN A 129 -9.04 -11.65 1.71
C GLN A 129 -9.03 -12.30 0.33
N PHE A 130 -10.14 -12.89 -0.03
CA PHE A 130 -10.36 -13.38 -1.37
C PHE A 130 -11.57 -12.64 -1.96
N LYS A 131 -11.36 -12.00 -3.08
CA LYS A 131 -12.37 -11.21 -3.78
C LYS A 131 -12.45 -11.66 -5.23
N ILE A 132 -13.64 -11.92 -5.72
CA ILE A 132 -13.94 -12.15 -7.12
C ILE A 132 -14.89 -11.07 -7.61
N SER A 133 -14.58 -10.48 -8.74
CA SER A 133 -15.37 -9.38 -9.31
C SER A 133 -15.62 -9.62 -10.79
N SER A 134 -16.80 -9.26 -11.26
CA SER A 134 -17.16 -9.21 -12.68
C SER A 134 -17.58 -7.80 -13.04
N TYR A 135 -17.15 -7.31 -14.21
CA TYR A 135 -17.38 -5.94 -14.68
C TYR A 135 -18.03 -5.92 -16.05
N GLU A 136 -18.97 -5.01 -16.24
CA GLU A 136 -19.53 -4.68 -17.56
C GLU A 136 -18.60 -3.71 -18.31
N ASN A 137 -18.56 -3.78 -19.65
CA ASN A 137 -17.73 -2.94 -20.51
C ASN A 137 -16.22 -2.98 -20.16
N ARG A 138 -15.65 -4.15 -20.26
CA ARG A 138 -14.28 -4.46 -19.88
C ARG A 138 -13.27 -3.83 -20.81
N VAL A 139 -12.27 -3.23 -20.24
CA VAL A 139 -11.05 -2.85 -20.97
C VAL A 139 -10.23 -4.11 -21.31
N ASN A 140 -10.29 -5.14 -20.44
CA ASN A 140 -9.66 -6.44 -20.64
C ASN A 140 -10.73 -7.51 -20.92
N LYS A 141 -10.43 -8.46 -21.80
CA LYS A 141 -11.34 -9.54 -22.23
C LYS A 141 -11.60 -10.63 -21.17
N THR A 142 -11.16 -10.43 -19.92
CA THR A 142 -11.36 -11.41 -18.84
C THR A 142 -12.70 -11.21 -18.13
N ASP A 143 -13.41 -12.32 -17.85
CA ASP A 143 -14.75 -12.28 -17.26
C ASP A 143 -14.72 -12.03 -15.76
N TYR A 144 -13.66 -12.46 -15.09
CA TYR A 144 -13.51 -12.38 -13.65
C TYR A 144 -12.15 -11.80 -13.27
N HIS A 145 -12.13 -11.07 -12.18
CA HIS A 145 -10.93 -10.45 -11.61
C HIS A 145 -10.82 -10.81 -10.14
N PHE A 146 -9.59 -11.08 -9.70
CA PHE A 146 -9.24 -11.38 -8.31
C PHE A 146 -8.50 -10.22 -7.64
N ASP A 147 -8.73 -9.01 -8.13
CA ASP A 147 -8.15 -7.79 -7.59
C ASP A 147 -8.51 -7.64 -6.11
N GLU A 148 -7.59 -7.12 -5.30
CA GLU A 148 -7.70 -6.99 -3.84
C GLU A 148 -7.73 -8.33 -3.07
N SER A 149 -7.37 -9.44 -3.71
CA SER A 149 -7.15 -10.70 -3.02
C SER A 149 -5.74 -10.77 -2.47
N TYR A 150 -5.61 -11.14 -1.20
CA TYR A 150 -4.31 -11.25 -0.54
C TYR A 150 -4.34 -12.22 0.64
N ILE A 151 -3.15 -12.67 1.02
CA ILE A 151 -2.84 -13.32 2.29
C ILE A 151 -1.68 -12.56 2.93
N ALA A 152 -1.77 -12.27 4.23
CA ALA A 152 -0.76 -11.55 4.97
C ALA A 152 -0.50 -12.20 6.34
N TYR A 153 0.75 -12.18 6.75
CA TYR A 153 1.23 -12.65 8.04
C TYR A 153 1.94 -11.52 8.78
N THR A 154 1.62 -11.36 10.05
CA THR A 154 2.16 -10.31 10.91
C THR A 154 3.12 -10.88 11.92
N ASN A 155 4.34 -10.35 11.96
CA ASN A 155 5.36 -10.67 12.96
C ASN A 155 6.40 -9.52 13.07
N TRP A 156 7.04 -9.36 14.23
CA TRP A 156 8.13 -8.37 14.47
C TRP A 156 7.81 -6.93 14.06
N ASN A 157 6.60 -6.48 14.31
CA ASN A 157 6.13 -5.15 13.87
C ASN A 157 6.11 -4.99 12.32
N LEU A 158 6.06 -6.11 11.59
CA LEU A 158 6.00 -6.16 10.14
C LEU A 158 4.79 -6.95 9.67
N VAL A 159 4.28 -6.57 8.52
CA VAL A 159 3.26 -7.31 7.75
C VAL A 159 3.91 -7.80 6.48
N PHE A 160 3.95 -9.11 6.30
CA PHE A 160 4.43 -9.77 5.09
C PHE A 160 3.23 -10.33 4.34
N GLY A 161 3.18 -10.19 3.03
CA GLY A 161 2.07 -10.78 2.31
C GLY A 161 2.32 -11.02 0.84
N PHE A 162 1.36 -11.73 0.27
CA PHE A 162 1.25 -11.95 -1.17
C PHE A 162 -0.17 -11.62 -1.61
N GLY A 163 -0.31 -10.92 -2.72
CA GLY A 163 -1.61 -10.61 -3.27
C GLY A 163 -1.60 -9.42 -4.21
N SER A 164 -2.79 -9.03 -4.59
CA SER A 164 -3.07 -7.96 -5.53
C SER A 164 -3.75 -6.81 -4.78
N LEU A 165 -2.94 -5.91 -4.19
CA LEU A 165 -3.43 -4.83 -3.34
C LEU A 165 -3.50 -3.51 -4.07
N ASN A 166 -4.62 -2.80 -3.93
CA ASN A 166 -4.70 -1.39 -4.27
C ASN A 166 -3.79 -0.58 -3.33
N ARG A 167 -2.98 0.30 -3.92
CA ARG A 167 -2.08 1.18 -3.19
C ARG A 167 -2.34 2.62 -3.58
N TRP A 168 -2.35 3.47 -2.57
CA TRP A 168 -2.46 4.90 -2.74
C TRP A 168 -1.36 5.56 -1.91
N TRP A 169 -0.32 6.08 -2.57
CA TRP A 169 0.86 6.61 -1.93
C TRP A 169 1.02 8.10 -2.23
N GLY A 170 0.57 8.90 -1.29
CA GLY A 170 0.62 10.35 -1.40
C GLY A 170 -0.39 11.04 -0.48
N PRO A 171 -0.29 12.35 -0.36
CA PRO A 171 -0.99 13.11 0.66
C PRO A 171 -2.42 13.47 0.30
N THR A 172 -2.83 13.29 -0.97
CA THR A 172 -4.15 13.73 -1.46
C THR A 172 -5.11 12.57 -1.64
N HIS A 173 -6.41 12.85 -1.65
CA HIS A 173 -7.45 11.85 -1.91
C HIS A 173 -7.92 11.84 -3.37
N ASN A 174 -7.62 12.88 -4.14
CA ASN A 174 -8.15 13.04 -5.50
C ASN A 174 -7.17 12.58 -6.58
N ASN A 175 -5.87 12.75 -6.34
CA ASN A 175 -4.83 12.36 -7.29
C ASN A 175 -3.51 12.07 -6.57
N ASN A 176 -2.69 11.22 -7.16
CA ASN A 176 -1.32 10.98 -6.74
C ASN A 176 -0.41 10.87 -7.95
N LEU A 177 0.83 11.33 -7.81
CA LEU A 177 1.77 11.34 -8.93
C LEU A 177 2.31 9.95 -9.26
N ILE A 178 2.45 9.05 -8.30
CA ILE A 178 3.12 7.76 -8.51
C ILE A 178 2.15 6.59 -8.46
N LEU A 179 1.48 6.35 -7.34
CA LEU A 179 0.56 5.22 -7.17
C LEU A 179 -0.84 5.69 -6.82
N SER A 180 -1.78 5.33 -7.68
CA SER A 180 -3.20 5.64 -7.54
C SER A 180 -4.05 4.46 -8.03
N ASN A 181 -5.37 4.58 -7.94
CA ASN A 181 -6.31 3.58 -8.43
C ASN A 181 -6.52 3.60 -9.96
N PHE A 182 -5.68 4.29 -10.71
CA PHE A 182 -5.79 4.35 -12.17
C PHE A 182 -5.46 3.02 -12.86
N ALA A 183 -4.53 2.26 -12.31
CA ALA A 183 -4.17 0.94 -12.80
C ALA A 183 -4.75 -0.15 -11.89
N ARG A 184 -5.03 -1.32 -12.48
CA ARG A 184 -5.38 -2.50 -11.70
C ARG A 184 -4.24 -2.89 -10.77
N PRO A 185 -4.58 -3.35 -9.54
CA PRO A 185 -3.57 -3.90 -8.67
C PRO A 185 -3.00 -5.19 -9.26
N SER A 186 -1.70 -5.25 -9.38
CA SER A 186 -0.98 -6.44 -9.87
C SER A 186 -0.59 -7.36 -8.73
N PRO A 187 -0.55 -8.70 -8.97
CA PRO A 187 -0.15 -9.67 -7.95
C PRO A 187 1.35 -9.57 -7.64
N GLY A 188 1.70 -9.79 -6.38
CA GLY A 188 3.07 -9.80 -5.93
C GLY A 188 3.23 -9.95 -4.45
N VAL A 189 4.47 -9.84 -3.98
CA VAL A 189 4.84 -9.89 -2.57
C VAL A 189 5.00 -8.50 -2.01
N PHE A 190 4.74 -8.34 -0.72
CA PHE A 190 4.93 -7.06 -0.05
C PHE A 190 5.35 -7.23 1.40
N VAL A 191 6.01 -6.20 1.91
CA VAL A 191 6.31 -6.03 3.32
C VAL A 191 6.07 -4.58 3.70
N GLN A 192 5.45 -4.36 4.86
CA GLN A 192 5.25 -3.02 5.40
C GLN A 192 5.31 -3.03 6.93
N SER A 193 5.60 -1.88 7.52
CA SER A 193 5.54 -1.72 8.97
C SER A 193 4.10 -1.90 9.47
N LEU A 194 3.96 -2.59 10.61
CA LEU A 194 2.67 -2.79 11.27
C LEU A 194 2.20 -1.53 11.99
N SER A 195 3.06 -0.94 12.82
CA SER A 195 2.74 0.22 13.65
C SER A 195 3.74 1.37 13.56
N GLY A 196 4.74 1.20 12.69
CA GLY A 196 5.87 2.12 12.56
C GLY A 196 6.95 1.88 13.61
N PHE A 197 8.06 2.57 13.46
CA PHE A 197 9.25 2.50 14.30
C PHE A 197 9.56 3.89 14.85
N GLU A 198 9.98 3.96 16.08
CA GLU A 198 10.48 5.18 16.73
C GLU A 198 11.95 4.95 17.08
N PHE A 199 12.77 5.96 16.86
CA PHE A 199 14.20 5.90 17.12
C PHE A 199 14.54 6.76 18.34
N ASP A 200 15.41 6.23 19.18
CA ASP A 200 15.94 6.95 20.35
C ASP A 200 17.20 7.75 20.02
N GLY A 201 17.56 8.67 20.91
CA GLY A 201 18.80 9.45 20.83
C GLY A 201 18.82 10.45 19.68
N LEU A 202 19.92 10.48 18.93
CA LEU A 202 20.14 11.48 17.86
C LEU A 202 19.11 11.40 16.72
N LEU A 203 18.47 10.26 16.51
CA LEU A 203 17.48 10.08 15.44
C LEU A 203 16.04 10.33 15.90
N SER A 204 15.81 10.66 17.17
CA SER A 204 14.46 10.91 17.69
C SER A 204 13.73 12.05 17.00
N PHE A 205 14.45 13.01 16.40
CA PHE A 205 13.88 14.14 15.66
C PHE A 205 13.14 13.69 14.37
N ILE A 206 13.46 12.50 13.84
CA ILE A 206 12.80 11.95 12.64
C ILE A 206 11.35 11.58 12.97
N GLY A 207 11.07 11.29 14.24
CA GLY A 207 9.77 10.86 14.70
C GLY A 207 9.42 9.44 14.25
N LYS A 208 8.12 9.15 14.25
CA LYS A 208 7.63 7.83 13.86
C LYS A 208 7.85 7.59 12.38
N THR A 209 8.48 6.48 12.07
CA THR A 209 8.88 6.10 10.71
C THR A 209 8.11 4.86 10.27
N ASN A 210 7.49 4.91 9.11
CA ASN A 210 6.87 3.75 8.47
C ASN A 210 7.53 3.47 7.13
N PHE A 211 7.47 2.22 6.71
CA PHE A 211 7.89 1.85 5.36
C PHE A 211 6.93 0.84 4.73
N SER A 212 6.89 0.83 3.42
CA SER A 212 6.20 -0.15 2.59
C SER A 212 7.04 -0.47 1.36
N LEU A 213 7.20 -1.75 1.08
CA LEU A 213 7.92 -2.27 -0.08
C LEU A 213 7.08 -3.34 -0.75
N PHE A 214 7.06 -3.36 -2.08
CA PHE A 214 6.45 -4.44 -2.83
C PHE A 214 7.20 -4.75 -4.11
N VAL A 215 7.04 -6.00 -4.57
CA VAL A 215 7.50 -6.48 -5.88
C VAL A 215 6.33 -7.20 -6.52
N ASN A 216 5.78 -6.61 -7.57
CA ASN A 216 4.63 -7.13 -8.29
C ASN A 216 5.02 -7.54 -9.71
N ARG A 217 4.31 -8.52 -10.28
CA ARG A 217 4.40 -8.88 -11.69
C ARG A 217 3.27 -8.21 -12.45
N LEU A 218 3.58 -7.44 -13.47
CA LEU A 218 2.59 -6.81 -14.32
C LEU A 218 2.09 -7.78 -15.39
N GLU A 219 1.01 -7.40 -16.04
CA GLU A 219 0.34 -8.19 -17.07
C GLU A 219 1.17 -8.34 -18.36
N SER A 220 0.84 -9.37 -19.15
CA SER A 220 1.51 -9.65 -20.43
C SER A 220 1.06 -8.73 -21.57
N ASN A 221 -0.13 -8.10 -21.47
CA ASN A 221 -0.66 -7.22 -22.53
C ASN A 221 -0.12 -5.79 -22.39
N ARG A 222 1.21 -5.65 -22.56
CA ARG A 222 1.96 -4.40 -22.49
C ARG A 222 3.01 -4.34 -23.58
N ALA A 223 3.54 -3.16 -23.84
CA ALA A 223 4.66 -2.98 -24.80
C ALA A 223 5.88 -3.83 -24.41
N VAL A 224 6.14 -3.98 -23.10
CA VAL A 224 7.06 -4.96 -22.54
C VAL A 224 6.23 -5.90 -21.68
N PRO A 225 5.99 -7.15 -22.11
CA PRO A 225 5.16 -8.10 -21.35
C PRO A 225 5.82 -8.51 -20.03
N ASN A 226 4.98 -8.70 -19.00
CA ASN A 226 5.39 -9.27 -17.71
C ASN A 226 6.60 -8.59 -17.01
N PRO A 227 6.73 -7.26 -16.97
CA PRO A 227 7.80 -6.64 -16.21
C PRO A 227 7.50 -6.70 -14.71
N TYR A 228 8.53 -6.53 -13.88
CA TYR A 228 8.36 -6.28 -12.46
C TYR A 228 8.06 -4.81 -12.20
N LEU A 229 7.12 -4.55 -11.32
CA LEU A 229 6.90 -3.24 -10.69
C LEU A 229 7.36 -3.35 -9.23
N ILE A 230 8.41 -2.63 -8.89
CA ILE A 230 8.93 -2.53 -7.54
C ILE A 230 8.56 -1.16 -7.00
N GLY A 231 7.99 -1.10 -5.82
CA GLY A 231 7.68 0.16 -5.14
C GLY A 231 8.23 0.16 -3.74
N SER A 232 8.81 1.28 -3.35
CA SER A 232 9.27 1.56 -1.99
C SER A 232 8.75 2.91 -1.53
N ARG A 233 8.25 2.96 -0.31
CA ARG A 233 7.83 4.18 0.35
C ARG A 233 8.32 4.19 1.79
N MET A 234 8.79 5.36 2.22
CA MET A 234 9.16 5.62 3.59
C MET A 234 8.50 6.92 4.03
N THR A 235 7.87 6.93 5.19
CA THR A 235 7.23 8.12 5.76
C THR A 235 7.81 8.43 7.12
N PHE A 236 7.95 9.71 7.40
CA PHE A 236 8.46 10.26 8.65
C PHE A 236 7.44 11.21 9.24
N ILE A 237 7.24 11.12 10.53
CA ILE A 237 6.30 11.96 11.28
C ILE A 237 7.06 12.63 12.43
N PRO A 238 7.87 13.69 12.13
CA PRO A 238 8.72 14.34 13.12
C PRO A 238 7.92 15.10 14.18
N PHE A 239 6.75 15.58 13.81
CA PHE A 239 5.81 16.27 14.69
C PHE A 239 4.41 15.76 14.47
N ASN A 240 3.55 15.87 15.48
CA ASN A 240 2.14 15.61 15.31
C ASN A 240 1.61 16.43 14.12
N ASN A 241 0.86 15.80 13.25
CA ASN A 241 0.25 16.41 12.08
C ASN A 241 1.19 16.77 10.90
N LEU A 242 2.51 16.55 11.01
CA LEU A 242 3.45 16.70 9.89
C LEU A 242 3.90 15.34 9.40
N GLN A 243 3.63 15.04 8.14
CA GLN A 243 4.04 13.81 7.49
C GLN A 243 4.91 14.14 6.27
N ILE A 244 6.04 13.47 6.15
CA ILE A 244 6.98 13.62 5.03
C ILE A 244 7.14 12.24 4.40
N GLY A 245 6.84 12.12 3.12
CA GLY A 245 6.91 10.86 2.38
C GLY A 245 7.98 10.88 1.30
N PHE A 246 8.71 9.77 1.18
CA PHE A 246 9.63 9.50 0.08
C PHE A 246 9.14 8.25 -0.64
N THR A 247 8.89 8.36 -1.92
CA THR A 247 8.37 7.27 -2.74
C THR A 247 9.28 7.06 -3.94
N ARG A 248 9.55 5.79 -4.24
CA ARG A 248 10.21 5.40 -5.48
C ARG A 248 9.50 4.19 -6.07
N THR A 249 9.22 4.24 -7.36
CA THR A 249 8.76 3.08 -8.12
C THR A 249 9.68 2.83 -9.29
N MET A 250 9.85 1.56 -9.60
CA MET A 250 10.71 1.10 -10.66
C MET A 250 10.04 -0.02 -11.43
N MET A 251 9.98 0.11 -12.75
CA MET A 251 9.55 -0.96 -13.65
C MET A 251 10.76 -1.53 -14.36
N ILE A 252 11.03 -2.84 -14.19
CA ILE A 252 12.24 -3.49 -14.66
C ILE A 252 11.96 -4.90 -15.17
N GLY A 253 12.82 -5.39 -16.06
CA GLY A 253 12.72 -6.73 -16.64
C GLY A 253 11.57 -6.85 -17.63
N GLY A 254 11.00 -8.03 -17.73
CA GLY A 254 9.97 -8.38 -18.70
C GLY A 254 10.50 -9.26 -19.82
N GLU A 255 9.62 -9.64 -20.72
CA GLU A 255 9.95 -10.53 -21.82
C GLU A 255 11.07 -9.95 -22.69
N ASN A 256 12.07 -10.77 -23.00
CA ASN A 256 13.29 -10.40 -23.74
C ASN A 256 14.20 -9.37 -23.04
N ARG A 257 14.06 -9.19 -21.72
CA ARG A 257 14.94 -8.35 -20.90
C ARG A 257 15.64 -9.17 -19.81
N LYS A 258 16.80 -8.71 -19.34
CA LYS A 258 17.53 -9.37 -18.24
C LYS A 258 16.75 -9.22 -16.93
N GLU A 259 16.50 -10.34 -16.24
CA GLU A 259 15.72 -10.42 -15.00
C GLU A 259 16.51 -11.09 -13.85
N ASN A 260 17.83 -11.02 -13.83
CA ASN A 260 18.57 -11.63 -12.74
C ASN A 260 18.52 -10.76 -11.45
N GLY A 261 18.60 -11.41 -10.29
CA GLY A 261 18.49 -10.75 -9.00
C GLY A 261 19.56 -9.67 -8.76
N ASP A 262 20.75 -9.83 -9.32
CA ASP A 262 21.83 -8.85 -9.22
C ASP A 262 21.46 -7.53 -9.90
N ILE A 263 20.86 -7.59 -11.09
CA ILE A 263 20.38 -6.40 -11.81
C ILE A 263 19.25 -5.72 -11.03
N LEU A 264 18.32 -6.49 -10.47
CA LEU A 264 17.21 -5.95 -9.65
C LEU A 264 17.74 -5.19 -8.45
N ILE A 265 18.72 -5.75 -7.74
CA ILE A 265 19.33 -5.14 -6.55
C ILE A 265 20.11 -3.88 -6.94
N LYS A 266 20.94 -3.96 -7.98
CA LYS A 266 21.71 -2.80 -8.47
C LYS A 266 20.82 -1.68 -8.95
N ALA A 267 19.76 -1.98 -9.70
CA ALA A 267 18.78 -0.99 -10.13
C ALA A 267 18.07 -0.35 -8.93
N PHE A 268 17.68 -1.15 -7.94
CA PHE A 268 17.00 -0.65 -6.74
C PHE A 268 17.88 0.33 -5.95
N PHE A 269 19.18 0.08 -5.85
CA PHE A 269 20.12 1.00 -5.18
C PHE A 269 20.70 2.08 -6.08
N GLY A 270 20.29 2.14 -7.35
CA GLY A 270 20.81 3.14 -8.31
C GLY A 270 22.28 2.90 -8.70
N ALA A 271 22.75 1.65 -8.58
CA ALA A 271 24.14 1.26 -8.88
C ALA A 271 24.35 0.81 -10.33
N LEU A 272 23.34 0.92 -11.19
CA LEU A 272 23.48 0.70 -12.63
C LEU A 272 23.83 2.01 -13.32
N GLU A 273 24.90 1.99 -14.09
CA GLU A 273 25.30 3.13 -14.95
C GLU A 273 24.26 3.35 -16.04
N GLY A 274 23.86 4.60 -16.27
CA GLY A 274 22.87 4.95 -17.30
C GLY A 274 21.41 4.82 -16.86
N ALA A 275 21.15 4.66 -15.56
CA ALA A 275 19.80 4.59 -14.98
C ALA A 275 18.95 5.86 -15.17
N ASP A 276 19.56 6.94 -15.56
CA ASP A 276 18.85 8.20 -15.71
C ASP A 276 18.07 8.24 -17.01
N ASN A 277 16.84 8.74 -16.92
CA ASN A 277 15.99 9.09 -18.05
C ASN A 277 16.60 10.22 -18.89
N ILE A 278 17.84 10.08 -19.34
CA ILE A 278 18.49 11.02 -20.24
C ILE A 278 17.87 10.84 -21.63
N VAL A 279 16.74 11.48 -21.80
CA VAL A 279 16.19 11.76 -23.12
C VAL A 279 17.17 12.72 -23.79
N GLY A 280 17.99 12.21 -24.70
CA GLY A 280 18.82 13.06 -25.53
C GLY A 280 20.29 12.70 -25.69
N SER A 281 20.81 11.64 -25.09
CA SER A 281 22.13 11.16 -25.49
C SER A 281 22.05 10.43 -26.87
N ASN A 282 22.83 10.90 -27.81
CA ASN A 282 22.95 10.28 -29.15
C ASN A 282 23.51 8.84 -29.14
N GLU A 283 23.74 8.27 -27.96
CA GLU A 283 24.27 6.92 -27.74
C GLU A 283 23.17 5.84 -27.63
N ARG A 284 21.91 6.19 -27.83
CA ARG A 284 20.80 5.23 -27.94
C ARG A 284 20.71 4.43 -29.20
N THR A 285 21.77 4.36 -30.03
CA THR A 285 21.75 3.70 -31.31
C THR A 285 21.88 2.18 -31.24
N ASP A 286 22.22 1.59 -30.11
CA ASP A 286 22.24 0.15 -29.92
C ASP A 286 21.11 -0.33 -29.03
N LEU A 287 19.94 -0.55 -29.62
CA LEU A 287 18.81 -1.27 -29.00
C LEU A 287 19.19 -2.69 -28.54
N ASN A 288 20.37 -3.18 -28.88
CA ASN A 288 20.92 -4.48 -28.48
C ASN A 288 21.89 -4.40 -27.30
N SER A 289 22.36 -3.23 -26.90
CA SER A 289 23.25 -3.06 -25.75
C SER A 289 22.41 -2.81 -24.48
N PHE A 290 21.66 -3.82 -24.04
CA PHE A 290 21.00 -3.82 -22.74
C PHE A 290 21.98 -3.92 -21.55
N GLU A 291 23.17 -3.41 -21.68
CA GLU A 291 24.14 -3.28 -20.59
C GLU A 291 23.84 -2.09 -19.69
N HIS A 292 23.08 -1.12 -20.19
CA HIS A 292 22.62 0.03 -19.43
C HIS A 292 21.27 -0.26 -18.77
N ASP A 293 20.95 0.48 -17.71
CA ASP A 293 19.79 0.24 -16.86
C ASP A 293 18.49 0.04 -17.69
N PRO A 294 17.90 -1.16 -17.67
CA PRO A 294 16.67 -1.46 -18.38
C PRO A 294 15.43 -0.97 -17.62
N SER A 295 15.58 -0.21 -16.54
CA SER A 295 14.48 0.21 -15.68
C SER A 295 13.89 1.56 -16.07
N ASN A 296 12.58 1.72 -15.84
CA ASN A 296 11.90 3.01 -15.82
C ASN A 296 11.57 3.36 -14.36
N GLN A 297 12.07 4.48 -13.87
CA GLN A 297 12.01 4.85 -12.47
C GLN A 297 11.35 6.21 -12.30
N ILE A 298 10.55 6.32 -11.22
CA ILE A 298 9.94 7.56 -10.78
C ILE A 298 10.15 7.67 -9.28
N ALA A 299 10.61 8.83 -8.82
CA ALA A 299 10.71 9.17 -7.41
C ALA A 299 9.90 10.42 -7.10
N ALA A 300 9.36 10.48 -5.90
CA ALA A 300 8.65 11.65 -5.41
C ALA A 300 8.91 11.89 -3.93
N ILE A 301 8.80 13.15 -3.54
CA ILE A 301 8.74 13.60 -2.16
C ILE A 301 7.40 14.26 -1.94
N ASP A 302 6.76 13.94 -0.85
CA ASP A 302 5.50 14.58 -0.45
C ASP A 302 5.55 15.05 1.00
N VAL A 303 4.80 16.11 1.27
CA VAL A 303 4.64 16.68 2.60
C VAL A 303 3.16 16.94 2.82
N LYS A 304 2.66 16.53 3.98
CA LYS A 304 1.29 16.79 4.44
C LYS A 304 1.35 17.40 5.83
N TYR A 305 0.63 18.51 6.01
CA TYR A 305 0.43 19.13 7.31
C TYR A 305 -1.05 19.31 7.57
N ASP A 306 -1.54 18.70 8.64
CA ASP A 306 -2.94 18.70 9.02
C ASP A 306 -3.14 19.53 10.30
N PHE A 307 -4.19 20.34 10.36
CA PHE A 307 -4.61 20.98 11.61
C PHE A 307 -6.13 21.12 11.69
N LEU A 308 -6.62 21.17 12.91
CA LEU A 308 -8.03 21.35 13.18
C LEU A 308 -8.34 22.84 13.47
N PHE A 309 -9.31 23.36 12.74
CA PHE A 309 -9.85 24.69 12.98
C PHE A 309 -11.37 24.59 13.17
N LYS A 310 -11.85 24.86 14.40
CA LYS A 310 -13.28 24.80 14.73
C LYS A 310 -13.96 23.50 14.24
N ASN A 311 -13.41 22.35 14.55
CA ASN A 311 -13.85 21.02 14.14
C ASN A 311 -13.75 20.70 12.62
N ASN A 312 -13.13 21.58 11.84
CA ASN A 312 -12.82 21.29 10.44
C ASN A 312 -11.36 20.88 10.30
N LEU A 313 -11.11 19.78 9.61
CA LEU A 313 -9.77 19.38 9.23
C LEU A 313 -9.32 20.20 8.03
N ILE A 314 -8.21 20.92 8.17
CA ILE A 314 -7.57 21.66 7.09
C ILE A 314 -6.22 21.00 6.83
N SER A 315 -6.01 20.58 5.58
CA SER A 315 -4.77 19.91 5.15
C SER A 315 -4.04 20.74 4.12
N PHE A 316 -2.76 20.99 4.36
CA PHE A 316 -1.84 21.50 3.35
C PHE A 316 -0.95 20.37 2.88
N TYR A 317 -0.79 20.24 1.57
CA TYR A 317 0.04 19.19 1.00
C TYR A 317 0.76 19.66 -0.26
N VAL A 318 1.94 19.09 -0.47
CA VAL A 318 2.75 19.25 -1.68
C VAL A 318 3.29 17.87 -2.05
N GLN A 319 3.30 17.57 -3.34
CA GLN A 319 3.95 16.40 -3.90
C GLN A 319 4.77 16.82 -5.14
N LYS A 320 6.02 16.39 -5.21
CA LYS A 320 6.95 16.67 -6.31
C LYS A 320 7.65 15.41 -6.74
#